data_5f3424ee5e3d5b0bdd59ec1631af6988
#
_entry.id   5f3424ee5e3d5b0bdd59ec1631af6988
#
_cell.length_a   1.000
_cell.length_b   1.000
_cell.length_c   1.000
_cell.angle_alpha   90.00
_cell.angle_beta   90.00
_cell.angle_gamma   90.00
#
_symmetry.space_group_name_H-M   'P 1'
#
loop_
_entity.id
_entity.type
_entity.pdbx_description
1 polymer ?
#
loop_
_entity_poly.entity_id
_entity_poly.type
_entity_poly.pdbx_seq_one_letter_code
_entity_poly.pdbx_strand_id
1 'polypeptide(L)'
;MSEVSNKSQSGMFAEPPVERGFPTTAVAIAVVAVVILVAVLVVMNRHHAPLRAGNALQPVAAYASNLVISNIEMSEADSQLGGKSIYIDGHIANHGTATVTAITTQEIFSNDLSMPPQVESTELLRISSREPYIDTTPLNAAPLAPGAEADFRLIFEDINSNWNTQPPAIHLTGVSTR
;
A
#
# COMPACT_ATOMS: atom_id res chain seq x y z
N MET A 1 1.67 -17.65 96.04
CA MET A 1 1.85 -19.06 95.70
C MET A 1 1.69 -19.15 94.20
N SER A 2 2.80 -19.07 93.56
CA SER A 2 3.31 -20.04 92.61
C SER A 2 2.58 -20.09 91.27
N GLU A 3 3.27 -19.61 90.33
CA GLU A 3 4.05 -20.27 89.25
C GLU A 3 3.20 -20.68 88.09
N VAL A 4 3.53 -20.68 86.87
CA VAL A 4 4.79 -20.67 86.08
C VAL A 4 4.49 -20.26 84.68
N SER A 5 5.37 -19.41 84.20
CA SER A 5 5.78 -19.24 82.83
C SER A 5 5.61 -20.46 81.90
N ASN A 6 5.10 -20.32 80.72
CA ASN A 6 5.66 -21.05 79.61
C ASN A 6 5.63 -20.21 78.28
N LYS A 7 6.81 -19.93 77.91
CA LYS A 7 7.23 -19.21 76.69
C LYS A 7 7.34 -20.20 75.56
N SER A 8 6.46 -20.19 74.64
CA SER A 8 6.64 -20.90 73.37
C SER A 8 6.99 -19.91 72.27
N GLN A 9 8.28 -19.84 72.01
CA GLN A 9 8.82 -19.21 70.79
C GLN A 9 8.47 -20.09 69.59
N SER A 10 7.55 -19.66 68.78
CA SER A 10 7.42 -20.17 67.40
C SER A 10 8.34 -19.34 66.54
N GLY A 11 9.44 -19.95 66.14
CA GLY A 11 10.36 -19.38 65.18
C GLY A 11 9.66 -19.16 63.83
N MET A 12 9.49 -17.92 63.45
CA MET A 12 9.17 -17.56 62.10
C MET A 12 10.40 -17.80 61.23
N PHE A 13 10.39 -18.91 60.52
CA PHE A 13 11.25 -19.02 59.33
C PHE A 13 10.59 -18.20 58.24
N ALA A 14 11.00 -16.96 58.13
CA ALA A 14 10.74 -16.17 56.92
C ALA A 14 11.57 -16.82 55.78
N GLU A 15 10.89 -17.47 54.85
CA GLU A 15 11.52 -17.87 53.59
C GLU A 15 12.05 -16.58 52.92
N PRO A 16 13.31 -16.59 52.46
CA PRO A 16 13.82 -15.45 51.71
C PRO A 16 13.00 -15.26 50.42
N PRO A 17 12.72 -14.01 50.01
CA PRO A 17 12.00 -13.77 48.76
C PRO A 17 12.80 -14.39 47.62
N VAL A 18 12.14 -15.27 46.87
CA VAL A 18 12.69 -15.80 45.62
C VAL A 18 12.78 -14.63 44.65
N GLU A 19 13.97 -14.08 44.50
CA GLU A 19 14.26 -13.13 43.40
C GLU A 19 14.05 -13.90 42.09
N ARG A 20 12.90 -13.69 41.48
CA ARG A 20 12.64 -14.08 40.09
C ARG A 20 13.52 -13.22 39.19
N GLY A 21 14.75 -13.68 38.97
CA GLY A 21 15.61 -13.05 37.98
C GLY A 21 14.91 -13.02 36.65
N PHE A 22 14.76 -11.82 36.08
CA PHE A 22 14.20 -11.63 34.74
C PHE A 22 14.99 -12.51 33.77
N PRO A 23 14.34 -13.35 32.96
CA PRO A 23 15.03 -14.22 32.01
C PRO A 23 15.59 -13.35 30.87
N THR A 24 16.78 -12.82 31.07
CA THR A 24 17.47 -11.93 30.11
C THR A 24 17.60 -12.56 28.72
N THR A 25 17.78 -13.87 28.65
CA THR A 25 17.77 -14.63 27.39
C THR A 25 16.43 -14.60 26.69
N ALA A 26 15.31 -14.73 27.40
CA ALA A 26 13.99 -14.69 26.80
C ALA A 26 13.66 -13.28 26.28
N VAL A 27 14.09 -12.24 27.03
CA VAL A 27 13.93 -10.83 26.58
C VAL A 27 14.78 -10.56 25.35
N ALA A 28 16.02 -11.04 25.28
CA ALA A 28 16.87 -10.87 24.11
C ALA A 28 16.28 -11.55 22.85
N ILE A 29 15.73 -12.76 22.98
CA ILE A 29 15.05 -13.45 21.86
C ILE A 29 13.81 -12.68 21.41
N ALA A 30 13.00 -12.17 22.34
CA ALA A 30 11.82 -11.38 22.02
C ALA A 30 12.18 -10.09 21.26
N VAL A 31 13.22 -9.38 21.67
CA VAL A 31 13.70 -8.16 20.99
C VAL A 31 14.17 -8.49 19.57
N VAL A 32 14.95 -9.55 19.38
CA VAL A 32 15.39 -9.98 18.05
C VAL A 32 14.20 -10.34 17.16
N ALA A 33 13.21 -11.07 17.68
CA ALA A 33 12.00 -11.41 16.93
C ALA A 33 11.20 -10.17 16.50
N VAL A 34 11.07 -9.18 17.38
CA VAL A 34 10.40 -7.90 17.05
C VAL A 34 11.18 -7.11 15.98
N VAL A 35 12.50 -7.06 16.07
CA VAL A 35 13.34 -6.39 15.06
C VAL A 35 13.19 -7.06 13.69
N ILE A 36 13.19 -8.40 13.64
CA ILE A 36 12.96 -9.14 12.39
C ILE A 36 11.56 -8.87 11.85
N LEU A 37 10.53 -8.90 12.69
CA LEU A 37 9.15 -8.62 12.29
C LEU A 37 9.03 -7.20 11.71
N VAL A 38 9.60 -6.20 12.38
CA VAL A 38 9.60 -4.81 11.88
C VAL A 38 10.37 -4.69 10.57
N ALA A 39 11.52 -5.37 10.44
CA ALA A 39 12.27 -5.36 9.19
C ALA A 39 11.47 -5.98 8.03
N VAL A 40 10.80 -7.12 8.27
CA VAL A 40 9.92 -7.76 7.29
C VAL A 40 8.75 -6.84 6.91
N LEU A 41 8.09 -6.22 7.89
CA LEU A 41 7.01 -5.26 7.64
C LEU A 41 7.48 -4.05 6.84
N VAL A 42 8.66 -3.51 7.15
CA VAL A 42 9.25 -2.39 6.40
C VAL A 42 9.59 -2.80 4.96
N VAL A 43 10.14 -3.99 4.76
CA VAL A 43 10.44 -4.50 3.40
C VAL A 43 9.15 -4.75 2.62
N MET A 44 8.14 -5.38 3.22
CA MET A 44 6.83 -5.59 2.58
C MET A 44 6.13 -4.26 2.27
N ASN A 45 6.18 -3.29 3.18
CA ASN A 45 5.55 -1.98 2.98
C ASN A 45 6.30 -1.13 1.93
N ARG A 46 7.61 -1.36 1.71
CA ARG A 46 8.36 -0.69 0.63
C ARG A 46 7.88 -1.11 -0.76
N HIS A 47 7.28 -2.30 -0.89
CA HIS A 47 6.69 -2.75 -2.16
C HIS A 47 5.30 -2.17 -2.41
N HIS A 48 4.70 -1.53 -1.39
CA HIS A 48 3.38 -0.89 -1.47
C HIS A 48 3.43 0.61 -1.11
N ALA A 49 4.64 1.19 -0.97
CA ALA A 49 4.73 2.64 -0.82
C ALA A 49 4.17 3.27 -2.10
N PRO A 50 3.10 4.07 -2.04
CA PRO A 50 2.67 4.84 -3.20
C PRO A 50 3.87 5.65 -3.64
N LEU A 51 4.19 5.61 -4.93
CA LEU A 51 5.20 6.46 -5.54
C LEU A 51 4.73 7.91 -5.37
N ARG A 52 4.96 8.50 -4.21
CA ARG A 52 4.91 9.96 -4.05
C ARG A 52 6.08 10.52 -4.86
N ALA A 53 5.95 10.48 -6.16
CA ALA A 53 6.74 11.32 -7.02
C ALA A 53 6.35 12.76 -6.65
N GLY A 54 7.33 13.58 -6.30
CA GLY A 54 7.08 15.00 -6.11
C GLY A 54 6.32 15.53 -7.33
N ASN A 55 5.62 16.67 -7.22
CA ASN A 55 4.77 17.32 -8.24
C ASN A 55 5.45 17.56 -9.62
N ALA A 56 6.55 16.87 -9.92
CA ALA A 56 7.26 16.97 -11.17
C ALA A 56 6.69 15.98 -12.19
N LEU A 57 6.27 16.52 -13.33
CA LEU A 57 5.86 15.70 -14.46
C LEU A 57 7.04 14.89 -14.98
N GLN A 58 6.84 13.59 -15.13
CA GLN A 58 7.81 12.67 -15.68
C GLN A 58 7.63 12.51 -17.20
N PRO A 59 8.69 12.25 -17.94
CA PRO A 59 8.58 11.97 -19.37
C PRO A 59 7.78 10.70 -19.61
N VAL A 60 7.04 10.69 -20.72
CA VAL A 60 6.29 9.51 -21.18
C VAL A 60 7.26 8.40 -21.53
N ALA A 61 6.96 7.17 -21.11
CA ALA A 61 7.79 6.00 -21.39
C ALA A 61 7.91 5.73 -22.90
N ALA A 62 9.07 5.34 -23.35
CA ALA A 62 9.31 5.11 -24.79
C ALA A 62 8.35 4.06 -25.40
N TYR A 63 8.03 3.00 -24.65
CA TYR A 63 7.10 1.96 -25.11
C TYR A 63 5.62 2.40 -25.09
N ALA A 64 5.29 3.49 -24.42
CA ALA A 64 3.91 3.97 -24.28
C ALA A 64 3.22 4.25 -25.64
N SER A 65 3.98 4.60 -26.68
CA SER A 65 3.46 4.80 -28.04
C SER A 65 2.84 3.54 -28.65
N ASN A 66 3.13 2.36 -28.12
CA ASN A 66 2.54 1.09 -28.54
C ASN A 66 1.33 0.67 -27.69
N LEU A 67 0.96 1.47 -26.71
CA LEU A 67 -0.15 1.21 -25.80
C LEU A 67 -1.27 2.21 -26.08
N VAL A 68 -2.44 1.70 -26.40
CA VAL A 68 -3.63 2.53 -26.66
C VAL A 68 -4.58 2.42 -25.48
N ILE A 69 -4.88 3.56 -24.86
CA ILE A 69 -5.87 3.66 -23.79
C ILE A 69 -7.17 4.21 -24.37
N SER A 70 -8.28 3.64 -23.95
CA SER A 70 -9.63 4.02 -24.37
C SER A 70 -10.65 3.76 -23.28
N ASN A 71 -11.90 4.17 -23.50
CA ASN A 71 -13.06 3.89 -22.63
C ASN A 71 -12.82 4.29 -21.17
N ILE A 72 -12.31 5.49 -20.93
CA ILE A 72 -12.04 6.00 -19.59
C ILE A 72 -13.35 6.35 -18.91
N GLU A 73 -13.57 5.72 -17.76
CA GLU A 73 -14.68 5.97 -16.85
C GLU A 73 -14.13 6.29 -15.47
N MET A 74 -14.74 7.22 -14.75
CA MET A 74 -14.33 7.63 -13.43
C MET A 74 -15.46 7.43 -12.44
N SER A 75 -15.14 6.92 -11.26
CA SER A 75 -16.07 6.77 -10.15
C SER A 75 -15.44 7.15 -8.82
N GLU A 76 -16.27 7.59 -7.89
CA GLU A 76 -15.86 7.96 -6.53
C GLU A 76 -16.49 6.98 -5.53
N ALA A 77 -15.77 6.72 -4.45
CA ALA A 77 -16.30 6.04 -3.28
C ALA A 77 -15.91 6.81 -2.01
N ASP A 78 -16.89 7.04 -1.15
CA ASP A 78 -16.62 7.61 0.17
C ASP A 78 -16.12 6.51 1.12
N SER A 79 -14.98 6.75 1.76
CA SER A 79 -14.49 5.90 2.82
C SER A 79 -15.25 6.19 4.12
N GLN A 80 -15.62 5.16 4.85
CA GLN A 80 -16.22 5.31 6.18
C GLN A 80 -15.29 6.01 7.20
N LEU A 81 -14.01 6.13 6.88
CA LEU A 81 -13.00 6.82 7.69
C LEU A 81 -12.80 8.28 7.29
N GLY A 82 -13.63 8.82 6.38
CA GLY A 82 -13.65 10.24 6.01
C GLY A 82 -12.73 10.64 4.86
N GLY A 83 -12.23 9.70 4.05
CA GLY A 83 -11.49 9.96 2.81
C GLY A 83 -12.35 9.71 1.57
N LYS A 84 -11.93 10.25 0.43
CA LYS A 84 -12.48 9.91 -0.89
C LYS A 84 -11.47 9.10 -1.67
N SER A 85 -11.93 7.99 -2.25
CA SER A 85 -11.16 7.21 -3.22
C SER A 85 -11.70 7.48 -4.62
N ILE A 86 -10.81 7.76 -5.55
CA ILE A 86 -11.12 7.94 -6.97
C ILE A 86 -10.66 6.69 -7.71
N TYR A 87 -11.54 6.11 -8.48
CA TYR A 87 -11.25 4.98 -9.36
C TYR A 87 -11.38 5.43 -10.80
N ILE A 88 -10.36 5.12 -11.60
CA ILE A 88 -10.38 5.35 -13.04
C ILE A 88 -10.27 3.99 -13.72
N ASP A 89 -11.34 3.59 -14.36
CA ASP A 89 -11.40 2.38 -15.19
C ASP A 89 -11.15 2.74 -16.63
N GLY A 90 -10.59 1.81 -17.38
CA GLY A 90 -10.37 2.00 -18.80
C GLY A 90 -10.02 0.69 -19.49
N HIS A 91 -9.76 0.80 -20.76
CA HIS A 91 -9.32 -0.30 -21.61
C HIS A 91 -7.94 0.01 -22.18
N ILE A 92 -7.04 -0.98 -22.20
CA ILE A 92 -5.69 -0.85 -22.74
C ILE A 92 -5.41 -1.95 -23.75
N ALA A 93 -4.86 -1.58 -24.92
CA ALA A 93 -4.42 -2.50 -25.96
C ALA A 93 -2.90 -2.37 -26.18
N ASN A 94 -2.21 -3.50 -26.30
CA ASN A 94 -0.79 -3.56 -26.61
C ASN A 94 -0.57 -3.86 -28.11
N HIS A 95 -0.31 -2.82 -28.88
CA HIS A 95 -0.01 -2.93 -30.32
C HIS A 95 1.48 -3.14 -30.63
N GLY A 96 2.30 -3.21 -29.58
CA GLY A 96 3.73 -3.46 -29.73
C GLY A 96 4.09 -4.96 -29.82
N THR A 97 5.37 -5.24 -29.82
CA THR A 97 5.93 -6.60 -30.00
C THR A 97 6.44 -7.24 -28.72
N ALA A 98 6.51 -6.50 -27.60
CA ALA A 98 6.99 -7.01 -26.33
C ALA A 98 5.80 -7.26 -25.37
N THR A 99 5.97 -8.23 -24.48
CA THR A 99 4.99 -8.47 -23.40
C THR A 99 5.18 -7.47 -22.27
N VAL A 100 4.14 -6.72 -21.93
CA VAL A 100 4.16 -5.73 -20.85
C VAL A 100 3.88 -6.41 -19.52
N THR A 101 4.74 -6.15 -18.53
CA THR A 101 4.68 -6.76 -17.19
C THR A 101 4.40 -5.77 -16.07
N ALA A 102 4.60 -4.47 -16.30
CA ALA A 102 4.19 -3.40 -15.39
C ALA A 102 4.01 -2.10 -16.15
N ILE A 103 3.05 -1.28 -15.72
CA ILE A 103 2.84 0.07 -16.21
C ILE A 103 2.70 0.98 -14.99
N THR A 104 3.50 2.04 -14.95
CA THR A 104 3.33 3.15 -14.02
C THR A 104 2.70 4.31 -14.76
N THR A 105 1.66 4.85 -14.20
CA THR A 105 0.95 6.02 -14.73
C THR A 105 1.20 7.22 -13.84
N GLN A 106 1.03 8.40 -14.40
CA GLN A 106 1.03 9.67 -13.69
C GLN A 106 -0.21 10.46 -14.12
N GLU A 107 -0.99 10.87 -13.14
CA GLU A 107 -2.26 11.58 -13.34
C GLU A 107 -2.17 13.00 -12.82
N ILE A 108 -2.76 13.92 -13.57
CA ILE A 108 -2.76 15.34 -13.26
C ILE A 108 -4.18 15.76 -12.92
N PHE A 109 -4.44 15.90 -11.63
CA PHE A 109 -5.72 16.38 -11.11
C PHE A 109 -5.71 17.92 -11.07
N SER A 110 -6.47 18.54 -11.94
CA SER A 110 -6.58 19.99 -11.98
C SER A 110 -7.40 20.51 -10.81
N ASN A 111 -6.94 21.59 -10.21
CA ASN A 111 -7.61 22.23 -9.09
C ASN A 111 -8.42 23.45 -9.55
N ASP A 112 -9.45 23.79 -8.77
CA ASP A 112 -10.18 25.04 -8.92
C ASP A 112 -9.31 26.25 -8.54
N LEU A 113 -9.78 27.46 -8.89
CA LEU A 113 -9.19 28.73 -8.47
C LEU A 113 -7.72 28.93 -8.89
N SER A 114 -7.28 28.33 -9.98
CA SER A 114 -5.91 28.46 -10.51
C SER A 114 -4.83 27.98 -9.52
N MET A 115 -5.18 27.09 -8.60
CA MET A 115 -4.20 26.43 -7.73
C MET A 115 -3.37 25.42 -8.53
N PRO A 116 -2.12 25.14 -8.12
CA PRO A 116 -1.31 24.12 -8.76
C PRO A 116 -2.04 22.79 -8.80
N PRO A 117 -1.94 22.01 -9.89
CA PRO A 117 -2.56 20.69 -9.96
C PRO A 117 -1.88 19.73 -8.97
N GLN A 118 -2.64 18.74 -8.49
CA GLN A 118 -2.09 17.60 -7.78
C GLN A 118 -1.62 16.57 -8.81
N VAL A 119 -0.40 16.09 -8.66
CA VAL A 119 0.18 15.07 -9.54
C VAL A 119 0.35 13.80 -8.73
N GLU A 120 -0.32 12.74 -9.14
CA GLU A 120 -0.25 11.43 -8.49
C GLU A 120 0.35 10.41 -9.45
N SER A 121 0.99 9.38 -8.89
CA SER A 121 1.51 8.27 -9.67
C SER A 121 1.03 6.96 -9.07
N THR A 122 0.54 6.07 -9.92
CA THR A 122 0.05 4.76 -9.50
C THR A 122 0.45 3.65 -10.47
N GLU A 123 0.33 2.40 -10.06
CA GLU A 123 0.48 1.25 -10.93
C GLU A 123 -0.86 0.91 -11.58
N LEU A 124 -0.84 0.64 -12.88
CA LEU A 124 -2.02 0.16 -13.61
C LEU A 124 -2.29 -1.30 -13.22
N LEU A 125 -3.49 -1.53 -12.66
CA LEU A 125 -3.96 -2.86 -12.29
C LEU A 125 -4.93 -3.39 -13.35
N ARG A 126 -4.73 -4.63 -13.79
CA ARG A 126 -5.67 -5.31 -14.69
C ARG A 126 -6.93 -5.72 -13.94
N ILE A 127 -8.11 -5.45 -14.48
CA ILE A 127 -9.36 -5.98 -13.96
C ILE A 127 -9.46 -7.47 -14.34
N SER A 128 -9.56 -8.32 -13.33
CA SER A 128 -9.68 -9.79 -13.49
C SER A 128 -11.13 -10.26 -13.43
N SER A 129 -11.99 -9.58 -12.67
CA SER A 129 -13.42 -9.84 -12.57
C SER A 129 -14.18 -8.55 -12.25
N ARG A 130 -15.44 -8.46 -12.69
CA ARG A 130 -16.36 -7.36 -12.34
C ARG A 130 -17.50 -7.82 -11.42
N GLU A 131 -17.67 -9.12 -11.21
CA GLU A 131 -18.74 -9.68 -10.40
C GLU A 131 -18.19 -10.67 -9.35
N PRO A 132 -18.71 -10.69 -8.12
CA PRO A 132 -19.71 -9.74 -7.54
C PRO A 132 -19.11 -8.38 -7.20
N TYR A 133 -17.78 -8.26 -7.22
CA TYR A 133 -17.00 -7.02 -6.99
C TYR A 133 -15.91 -6.93 -8.04
N ILE A 134 -15.43 -5.72 -8.27
CA ILE A 134 -14.30 -5.53 -9.17
C ILE A 134 -13.03 -6.01 -8.45
N ASP A 135 -12.43 -7.06 -9.02
CA ASP A 135 -11.17 -7.63 -8.57
C ASP A 135 -10.06 -7.24 -9.54
N THR A 136 -8.89 -6.96 -9.01
CA THR A 136 -7.75 -6.46 -9.79
C THR A 136 -6.50 -7.29 -9.54
N THR A 137 -5.67 -7.39 -10.57
CA THR A 137 -4.41 -8.15 -10.55
C THR A 137 -3.30 -7.28 -11.16
N PRO A 138 -2.11 -7.19 -10.55
CA PRO A 138 -0.99 -6.48 -11.15
C PRO A 138 -0.51 -7.17 -12.43
N LEU A 139 0.01 -6.39 -13.38
CA LEU A 139 0.42 -6.91 -14.70
C LEU A 139 1.56 -7.93 -14.63
N ASN A 140 2.38 -7.95 -13.59
CA ASN A 140 3.42 -8.98 -13.42
C ASN A 140 2.82 -10.38 -13.23
N ALA A 141 1.62 -10.48 -12.61
CA ALA A 141 0.89 -11.73 -12.43
C ALA A 141 0.01 -12.09 -13.65
N ALA A 142 -0.47 -11.07 -14.39
CA ALA A 142 -1.31 -11.24 -15.59
C ALA A 142 -0.80 -10.33 -16.73
N PRO A 143 0.36 -10.66 -17.35
CA PRO A 143 1.00 -9.79 -18.34
C PRO A 143 0.16 -9.55 -19.59
N LEU A 144 0.36 -8.39 -20.23
CA LEU A 144 -0.30 -8.00 -21.46
C LEU A 144 0.59 -8.34 -22.64
N ALA A 145 0.29 -9.45 -23.29
CA ALA A 145 1.05 -9.95 -24.45
C ALA A 145 0.92 -9.01 -25.68
N PRO A 146 1.79 -9.15 -26.70
CA PRO A 146 1.60 -8.49 -28.00
C PRO A 146 0.23 -8.77 -28.61
N GLY A 147 -0.48 -7.73 -29.03
CA GLY A 147 -1.83 -7.82 -29.59
C GLY A 147 -2.93 -8.10 -28.57
N ALA A 148 -2.62 -8.23 -27.28
CA ALA A 148 -3.59 -8.44 -26.24
C ALA A 148 -4.21 -7.14 -25.75
N GLU A 149 -5.41 -7.25 -25.22
CA GLU A 149 -6.19 -6.16 -24.64
C GLU A 149 -6.65 -6.53 -23.23
N ALA A 150 -6.88 -5.55 -22.39
CA ALA A 150 -7.39 -5.76 -21.04
C ALA A 150 -8.10 -4.51 -20.51
N ASP A 151 -9.07 -4.73 -19.65
CA ASP A 151 -9.59 -3.65 -18.80
C ASP A 151 -8.64 -3.42 -17.64
N PHE A 152 -8.53 -2.16 -17.24
CA PHE A 152 -7.67 -1.76 -16.12
C PHE A 152 -8.39 -0.86 -15.13
N ARG A 153 -7.83 -0.75 -13.94
CA ARG A 153 -8.21 0.20 -12.89
C ARG A 153 -7.00 0.90 -12.32
N LEU A 154 -7.12 2.23 -12.18
CA LEU A 154 -6.23 3.05 -11.37
C LEU A 154 -6.96 3.43 -10.08
N ILE A 155 -6.24 3.45 -8.96
CA ILE A 155 -6.81 3.73 -7.64
C ILE A 155 -6.04 4.89 -7.03
N PHE A 156 -6.77 5.92 -6.62
CA PHE A 156 -6.24 7.10 -5.95
C PHE A 156 -6.95 7.31 -4.64
N GLU A 157 -6.16 7.58 -3.61
CA GLU A 157 -6.63 7.96 -2.29
C GLU A 157 -6.11 9.37 -1.99
N ASP A 158 -6.77 10.10 -1.11
CA ASP A 158 -6.33 11.42 -0.65
C ASP A 158 -6.26 12.51 -1.76
N ILE A 159 -7.17 12.48 -2.73
CA ILE A 159 -7.28 13.58 -3.70
C ILE A 159 -7.79 14.83 -3.01
N ASN A 160 -7.15 15.96 -3.30
CA ASN A 160 -7.45 17.26 -2.68
C ASN A 160 -8.91 17.66 -2.87
N SER A 161 -9.50 18.22 -1.83
CA SER A 161 -10.91 18.68 -1.85
C SER A 161 -11.18 19.83 -2.84
N ASN A 162 -10.14 20.53 -3.30
CA ASN A 162 -10.21 21.58 -4.32
C ASN A 162 -10.00 21.09 -5.75
N TRP A 163 -9.91 19.77 -5.97
CA TRP A 163 -9.93 19.18 -7.29
C TRP A 163 -11.26 19.54 -8.01
N ASN A 164 -11.16 19.89 -9.28
CA ASN A 164 -12.29 20.39 -10.09
C ASN A 164 -13.25 19.29 -10.59
N THR A 165 -13.11 18.06 -10.07
CA THR A 165 -13.91 16.87 -10.43
C THR A 165 -13.88 16.45 -11.90
N GLN A 166 -13.01 17.06 -12.70
CA GLN A 166 -12.82 16.64 -14.10
C GLN A 166 -11.87 15.46 -14.18
N PRO A 167 -12.04 14.54 -15.16
CA PRO A 167 -11.12 13.45 -15.39
C PRO A 167 -9.69 13.97 -15.54
N PRO A 168 -8.70 13.39 -14.82
CA PRO A 168 -7.32 13.81 -14.93
C PRO A 168 -6.71 13.43 -16.27
N ALA A 169 -5.65 14.13 -16.67
CA ALA A 169 -4.80 13.68 -17.77
C ALA A 169 -3.94 12.50 -17.31
N ILE A 170 -3.93 11.41 -18.07
CA ILE A 170 -3.21 10.16 -17.77
C ILE A 170 -1.95 10.09 -18.62
N HIS A 171 -0.79 9.93 -18.01
CA HIS A 171 0.49 9.77 -18.67
C HIS A 171 1.13 8.43 -18.29
N LEU A 172 1.53 7.64 -19.29
CA LEU A 172 2.28 6.41 -19.06
C LEU A 172 3.77 6.75 -18.89
N THR A 173 4.23 6.80 -17.65
CA THR A 173 5.60 7.26 -17.31
C THR A 173 6.58 6.12 -17.13
N GLY A 174 6.11 4.90 -16.86
CA GLY A 174 6.92 3.71 -16.75
C GLY A 174 6.26 2.51 -17.45
N VAL A 175 7.02 1.77 -18.26
CA VAL A 175 6.57 0.51 -18.88
C VAL A 175 7.70 -0.50 -18.79
N SER A 176 7.43 -1.62 -18.11
CA SER A 176 8.35 -2.76 -18.05
C SER A 176 7.91 -3.83 -19.05
N THR A 177 8.84 -4.36 -19.82
CA THR A 177 8.59 -5.38 -20.83
C THR A 177 9.54 -6.57 -20.71
N ARG A 178 9.16 -7.69 -21.30
CA ARG A 178 10.00 -8.89 -21.45
C ARG A 178 9.84 -9.52 -22.83
#